data_a1ec631f0535e7f9ec8bbe7fc3aa48f9
#
_entry.id   a1ec631f0535e7f9ec8bbe7fc3aa48f9
#
_cell.length_a   1.000
_cell.length_b   1.000
_cell.length_c   1.000
_cell.angle_alpha   90.00
_cell.angle_beta   90.00
_cell.angle_gamma   90.00
#
_symmetry.space_group_name_H-M   'P 1'
#
loop_
_entity.id
_entity.type
_entity.pdbx_description
1 polymer ?
#
loop_
_entity_poly.entity_id
_entity_poly.type
_entity_poly.pdbx_seq_one_letter_code
_entity_poly.pdbx_strand_id
1 'polypeptide(L)'
;RVRFDKKVLRDFYSDRGFVDFEVISTTAELSRDRGSYFMTFNIQEGEQYRFGKVSFSSAIIDLDPKSFKTLLKFKPGNIYSPRVVDNQVKKIENKVRELNLDFIAIIPQIARNEEDRTLNINFSFEKSPPNYVDRINIKGNRVTRDYVIRRQFKSVEGDPFNPSEIRNSAARIRALGIFGDVNVSTRASNKVSSVIVDVEVEEQPTGSFGIGFTYSNDEGPGGTIKLSERNFLGRGQFLSFDLTSLSDANQVHINFLEPQFLNRNLALGLKLGSKTTSEQFSKYDSEVTEFEPSLSFPLSQKSTLKLKYRFSDETLTSKSTALSSAILSQMGSKKINTLGYVYDLDSKIDTIDPNENLSMKFSQDYSVGDSNFSYIKTKGLFRSHKTVFREEVSISAKLAFGHLAQVEGKSRVVDRFKTYTRQMRGFKGAGIGPRDRHSTSQDPLGGQYFAVAQLESDFPLMVPEEYKVRGTIFLDAGSVWGLDDRGGTSGVNQPGGLVDDKFHLRSTVGAGLMWRTPIGPLRFDFTKAIKKLSYDKPESFNFSISSKF
;
A
#
# COMPACT_ATOMS: atom_id res chain seq x y z
N ARG A 1 -0.65 28.89 -5.22
CA ARG A 1 0.48 28.06 -4.74
C ARG A 1 1.11 28.67 -3.48
N VAL A 2 1.69 29.85 -3.50
CA VAL A 2 2.36 30.48 -2.34
C VAL A 2 1.49 30.52 -1.08
N ARG A 3 0.20 30.83 -1.18
CA ARG A 3 -0.73 30.78 -0.03
C ARG A 3 -0.91 29.38 0.51
N PHE A 4 -0.93 28.40 -0.35
CA PHE A 4 -1.01 26.98 0.04
C PHE A 4 0.28 26.55 0.73
N ASP A 5 1.44 26.88 0.18
CA ASP A 5 2.74 26.55 0.74
C ASP A 5 2.93 27.16 2.13
N LYS A 6 2.53 28.44 2.31
CA LYS A 6 2.51 29.10 3.63
C LYS A 6 1.60 28.36 4.64
N LYS A 7 0.44 27.88 4.20
CA LYS A 7 -0.46 27.10 5.05
C LYS A 7 0.18 25.78 5.43
N VAL A 8 0.77 25.07 4.48
CA VAL A 8 1.46 23.79 4.74
C VAL A 8 2.60 23.96 5.73
N LEU A 9 3.41 25.01 5.58
CA LEU A 9 4.47 25.34 6.54
C LEU A 9 3.91 25.60 7.93
N ARG A 10 2.86 26.42 8.04
CA ARG A 10 2.21 26.70 9.34
C ARG A 10 1.67 25.44 9.98
N ASP A 11 0.96 24.61 9.22
CA ASP A 11 0.40 23.35 9.73
C ASP A 11 1.54 22.41 10.18
N PHE A 12 2.64 22.34 9.43
CA PHE A 12 3.80 21.54 9.76
C PHE A 12 4.47 21.93 11.07
N TYR A 13 4.71 23.24 11.28
CA TYR A 13 5.33 23.74 12.50
C TYR A 13 4.37 23.69 13.69
N SER A 14 3.11 24.04 13.49
CA SER A 14 2.08 23.96 14.55
C SER A 14 1.89 22.53 15.05
N ASP A 15 1.92 21.53 14.17
CA ASP A 15 1.84 20.10 14.54
C ASP A 15 3.08 19.61 15.32
N ARG A 16 4.14 20.38 15.33
CA ARG A 16 5.37 20.15 16.12
C ARG A 16 5.49 21.03 17.35
N GLY A 17 4.41 21.70 17.72
CA GLY A 17 4.31 22.50 18.95
C GLY A 17 4.69 23.98 18.79
N PHE A 18 5.06 24.42 17.61
CA PHE A 18 5.41 25.81 17.33
C PHE A 18 4.15 26.61 16.98
N VAL A 19 3.37 26.96 18.01
CA VAL A 19 2.06 27.62 17.83
C VAL A 19 2.16 29.06 17.35
N ASP A 20 3.28 29.71 17.60
CA ASP A 20 3.56 31.10 17.21
C ASP A 20 4.33 31.17 15.88
N PHE A 21 4.38 30.08 15.13
CA PHE A 21 5.03 30.04 13.83
C PHE A 21 4.43 31.05 12.85
N GLU A 22 5.27 31.88 12.29
CA GLU A 22 4.88 32.87 11.29
C GLU A 22 5.85 32.92 10.12
N VAL A 23 5.30 33.09 8.91
CA VAL A 23 6.08 33.41 7.71
C VAL A 23 6.13 34.92 7.56
N ILE A 24 7.25 35.53 7.96
CA ILE A 24 7.46 36.99 7.95
C ILE A 24 7.44 37.53 6.54
N SER A 25 8.17 36.89 5.63
CA SER A 25 8.22 37.32 4.24
C SER A 25 8.43 36.15 3.28
N THR A 26 8.05 36.35 2.02
CA THR A 26 8.29 35.39 0.94
C THR A 26 8.79 36.16 -0.27
N THR A 27 9.97 35.80 -0.75
CA THR A 27 10.55 36.33 -1.98
C THR A 27 10.61 35.26 -3.05
N ALA A 28 10.36 35.64 -4.29
CA ALA A 28 10.45 34.75 -5.44
C ALA A 28 11.45 35.37 -6.44
N GLU A 29 12.51 34.65 -6.71
CA GLU A 29 13.55 35.06 -7.66
C GLU A 29 13.53 34.14 -8.87
N LEU A 30 13.55 34.74 -10.07
CA LEU A 30 13.62 33.96 -11.30
C LEU A 30 15.07 33.49 -11.52
N SER A 31 15.26 32.22 -11.80
CA SER A 31 16.59 31.69 -12.14
C SER A 31 17.17 32.35 -13.39
N ARG A 32 18.51 32.35 -13.51
CA ARG A 32 19.21 33.03 -14.66
C ARG A 32 18.82 32.43 -16.01
N ASP A 33 18.49 31.14 -16.05
CA ASP A 33 18.02 30.42 -17.24
C ASP A 33 16.52 30.61 -17.52
N ARG A 34 15.82 31.36 -16.64
CA ARG A 34 14.36 31.62 -16.70
C ARG A 34 13.48 30.35 -16.69
N GLY A 35 14.06 29.20 -16.33
CA GLY A 35 13.36 27.93 -16.31
C GLY A 35 12.68 27.61 -14.97
N SER A 36 13.06 28.30 -13.89
CA SER A 36 12.57 28.02 -12.53
C SER A 36 12.51 29.26 -11.65
N TYR A 37 11.75 29.19 -10.55
CA TYR A 37 11.70 30.21 -9.52
C TYR A 37 12.28 29.66 -8.22
N PHE A 38 13.19 30.41 -7.60
CA PHE A 38 13.63 30.17 -6.23
C PHE A 38 12.70 30.93 -5.29
N MET A 39 12.07 30.19 -4.37
CA MET A 39 11.21 30.77 -3.37
C MET A 39 11.89 30.71 -2.01
N THR A 40 12.13 31.87 -1.41
CA THR A 40 12.69 31.97 -0.05
C THR A 40 11.59 32.37 0.92
N PHE A 41 11.39 31.58 1.94
CA PHE A 41 10.48 31.87 3.05
C PHE A 41 11.31 32.28 4.27
N ASN A 42 11.16 33.53 4.72
CA ASN A 42 11.70 33.95 6.00
C ASN A 42 10.68 33.63 7.08
N ILE A 43 11.07 32.80 8.02
CA ILE A 43 10.18 32.27 9.03
C ILE A 43 10.64 32.70 10.44
N GLN A 44 9.67 32.81 11.34
CA GLN A 44 9.87 32.87 12.78
C GLN A 44 9.21 31.66 13.40
N GLU A 45 9.97 30.77 13.99
CA GLU A 45 9.47 29.49 14.53
C GLU A 45 8.67 29.69 15.81
N GLY A 46 9.12 30.62 16.66
CA GLY A 46 8.57 30.79 18.01
C GLY A 46 9.04 29.70 18.98
N GLU A 47 8.38 29.62 20.12
CA GLU A 47 8.68 28.64 21.16
C GLU A 47 7.89 27.35 20.96
N GLN A 48 8.51 26.22 21.33
CA GLN A 48 7.86 24.91 21.23
C GLN A 48 7.02 24.63 22.49
N TYR A 49 5.73 24.40 22.31
CA TYR A 49 4.79 24.08 23.37
C TYR A 49 4.49 22.59 23.48
N ARG A 50 4.16 22.17 24.69
CA ARG A 50 3.76 20.80 25.02
C ARG A 50 2.33 20.78 25.56
N PHE A 51 1.68 19.63 25.52
CA PHE A 51 0.40 19.44 26.20
C PHE A 51 0.58 19.58 27.72
N GLY A 52 -0.19 20.47 28.31
CA GLY A 52 -0.31 20.65 29.75
C GLY A 52 -1.43 19.78 30.33
N LYS A 53 -2.17 20.33 31.29
CA LYS A 53 -3.30 19.65 31.95
C LYS A 53 -4.47 19.51 30.96
N VAL A 54 -5.08 18.32 30.96
CA VAL A 54 -6.29 18.05 30.18
C VAL A 54 -7.47 17.87 31.13
N SER A 55 -8.52 18.64 30.90
CA SER A 55 -9.76 18.63 31.69
C SER A 55 -10.99 18.54 30.80
N PHE A 56 -12.08 18.16 31.40
CA PHE A 56 -13.38 18.07 30.77
C PHE A 56 -14.39 18.80 31.62
N SER A 57 -15.23 19.62 31.01
CA SER A 57 -16.34 20.33 31.68
C SER A 57 -17.63 20.12 30.89
N SER A 58 -18.75 20.02 31.57
CA SER A 58 -20.06 19.88 30.94
C SER A 58 -21.08 20.81 31.60
N ALA A 59 -21.85 21.50 30.78
CA ALA A 59 -23.05 22.20 31.19
C ALA A 59 -24.30 21.31 31.14
N ILE A 60 -24.13 20.01 30.79
CA ILE A 60 -25.23 19.05 30.58
C ILE A 60 -25.30 18.13 31.80
N ILE A 61 -26.46 18.10 32.45
CA ILE A 61 -26.69 17.42 33.75
C ILE A 61 -26.45 15.90 33.66
N ASP A 62 -26.88 15.27 32.56
CA ASP A 62 -26.84 13.80 32.40
C ASP A 62 -25.54 13.26 31.77
N LEU A 63 -24.53 14.12 31.58
CA LEU A 63 -23.25 13.73 30.98
C LEU A 63 -22.12 13.78 32.01
N ASP A 64 -21.56 12.63 32.36
CA ASP A 64 -20.30 12.61 33.13
C ASP A 64 -19.10 12.85 32.19
N PRO A 65 -18.51 14.05 32.21
CA PRO A 65 -17.41 14.38 31.31
C PRO A 65 -16.14 13.60 31.64
N LYS A 66 -15.99 13.04 32.85
CA LYS A 66 -14.80 12.27 33.26
C LYS A 66 -14.71 10.91 32.56
N SER A 67 -15.85 10.36 32.12
CA SER A 67 -15.90 9.09 31.38
C SER A 67 -15.14 9.14 30.05
N PHE A 68 -14.95 10.33 29.46
CA PHE A 68 -14.22 10.53 28.21
C PHE A 68 -12.70 10.59 28.39
N LYS A 69 -12.19 10.61 29.63
CA LYS A 69 -10.75 10.64 29.92
C LYS A 69 -10.03 9.42 29.38
N THR A 70 -10.70 8.28 29.32
CA THR A 70 -10.13 7.01 28.79
C THR A 70 -9.91 7.05 27.27
N LEU A 71 -10.55 7.98 26.56
CA LEU A 71 -10.42 8.16 25.11
C LEU A 71 -9.18 8.97 24.71
N LEU A 72 -8.51 9.61 25.69
CA LEU A 72 -7.34 10.43 25.40
C LEU A 72 -6.18 9.58 24.88
N LYS A 73 -5.64 9.96 23.72
CA LYS A 73 -4.47 9.32 23.12
C LYS A 73 -3.16 10.07 23.34
N PHE A 74 -3.20 11.23 23.94
CA PHE A 74 -2.01 12.01 24.30
C PHE A 74 -1.95 12.22 25.80
N LYS A 75 -0.74 12.47 26.30
CA LYS A 75 -0.45 12.69 27.73
C LYS A 75 0.14 14.07 27.92
N PRO A 76 0.00 14.67 29.12
CA PRO A 76 0.77 15.84 29.48
C PRO A 76 2.27 15.62 29.24
N GLY A 77 2.95 16.63 28.70
CA GLY A 77 4.38 16.56 28.31
C GLY A 77 4.65 16.12 26.87
N ASN A 78 3.68 15.53 26.16
CA ASN A 78 3.83 15.30 24.70
C ASN A 78 3.90 16.65 23.96
N ILE A 79 4.57 16.67 22.82
CA ILE A 79 4.59 17.86 21.94
C ILE A 79 3.16 18.19 21.51
N TYR A 80 2.79 19.47 21.60
CA TYR A 80 1.48 19.94 21.20
C TYR A 80 1.28 19.83 19.68
N SER A 81 0.08 19.46 19.27
CA SER A 81 -0.35 19.44 17.87
C SER A 81 -1.84 19.75 17.79
N PRO A 82 -2.25 20.79 17.04
CA PRO A 82 -3.66 21.11 16.78
C PRO A 82 -4.41 19.92 16.16
N ARG A 83 -3.77 19.19 15.25
CA ARG A 83 -4.35 18.01 14.62
C ARG A 83 -4.68 16.89 15.61
N VAL A 84 -3.86 16.73 16.65
CA VAL A 84 -4.13 15.76 17.73
C VAL A 84 -5.36 16.18 18.52
N VAL A 85 -5.54 17.48 18.78
CA VAL A 85 -6.73 18.04 19.44
C VAL A 85 -7.96 17.81 18.58
N ASP A 86 -7.93 18.17 17.30
CA ASP A 86 -9.04 17.97 16.36
C ASP A 86 -9.46 16.50 16.25
N ASN A 87 -8.48 15.60 16.17
CA ASN A 87 -8.75 14.16 16.15
C ASN A 87 -9.34 13.67 17.47
N GLN A 88 -8.96 14.28 18.59
CA GLN A 88 -9.56 13.96 19.88
C GLN A 88 -11.00 14.44 19.97
N VAL A 89 -11.31 15.67 19.53
CA VAL A 89 -12.67 16.18 19.42
C VAL A 89 -13.55 15.22 18.61
N LYS A 90 -13.09 14.81 17.42
CA LYS A 90 -13.82 13.86 16.58
C LYS A 90 -14.13 12.53 17.28
N LYS A 91 -13.21 12.02 18.09
CA LYS A 91 -13.42 10.79 18.86
C LYS A 91 -14.46 10.97 19.96
N ILE A 92 -14.39 12.11 20.65
CA ILE A 92 -15.35 12.44 21.70
C ILE A 92 -16.74 12.62 21.07
N GLU A 93 -16.86 13.36 19.95
CA GLU A 93 -18.11 13.52 19.20
C GLU A 93 -18.71 12.18 18.74
N ASN A 94 -17.86 11.23 18.28
CA ASN A 94 -18.31 9.90 17.91
C ASN A 94 -18.85 9.13 19.12
N LYS A 95 -18.16 9.23 20.27
CA LYS A 95 -18.58 8.56 21.50
C LYS A 95 -19.89 9.14 22.06
N VAL A 96 -20.03 10.45 21.99
CA VAL A 96 -21.28 11.15 22.38
C VAL A 96 -22.47 10.65 21.54
N ARG A 97 -22.26 10.48 20.24
CA ARG A 97 -23.29 9.91 19.33
C ARG A 97 -23.62 8.44 19.62
N GLU A 98 -22.61 7.63 19.94
CA GLU A 98 -22.84 6.25 20.36
C GLU A 98 -23.72 6.16 21.62
N LEU A 99 -23.71 7.21 22.44
CA LEU A 99 -24.57 7.34 23.62
C LEU A 99 -25.94 7.94 23.29
N ASN A 100 -26.26 8.14 21.99
CA ASN A 100 -27.49 8.78 21.50
C ASN A 100 -27.71 10.19 22.06
N LEU A 101 -26.63 10.92 22.31
CA LEU A 101 -26.66 12.31 22.77
C LEU A 101 -26.45 13.26 21.59
N ASP A 102 -27.55 13.71 20.99
CA ASP A 102 -27.50 14.63 19.85
C ASP A 102 -27.39 16.09 20.32
N PHE A 103 -26.97 16.96 19.41
CA PHE A 103 -26.90 18.43 19.62
C PHE A 103 -25.94 18.84 20.76
N ILE A 104 -24.84 18.11 20.93
CA ILE A 104 -23.74 18.47 21.83
C ILE A 104 -22.56 18.92 21.01
N ALA A 105 -22.11 20.15 21.22
CA ALA A 105 -20.88 20.69 20.68
C ALA A 105 -19.74 20.45 21.68
N ILE A 106 -18.58 20.04 21.16
CA ILE A 106 -17.38 19.87 21.96
C ILE A 106 -16.39 20.94 21.56
N ILE A 107 -16.17 21.89 22.46
CA ILE A 107 -15.33 23.06 22.22
C ILE A 107 -14.03 22.90 23.00
N PRO A 108 -12.89 22.73 22.32
CA PRO A 108 -11.60 22.72 22.98
C PRO A 108 -11.22 24.15 23.37
N GLN A 109 -11.16 24.43 24.67
CA GLN A 109 -10.67 25.68 25.25
C GLN A 109 -9.18 25.50 25.58
N ILE A 110 -8.34 26.31 24.97
CA ILE A 110 -6.89 26.22 25.12
C ILE A 110 -6.41 27.38 25.97
N ALA A 111 -5.80 27.09 27.10
CA ALA A 111 -5.16 28.06 27.98
C ALA A 111 -3.64 27.90 27.95
N ARG A 112 -2.95 28.99 27.61
CA ARG A 112 -1.49 29.04 27.48
C ARG A 112 -0.85 29.26 28.85
N ASN A 113 0.18 28.48 29.18
CA ASN A 113 1.11 28.71 30.28
C ASN A 113 2.48 28.98 29.68
N GLU A 114 2.92 30.23 29.75
CA GLU A 114 4.20 30.68 29.16
C GLU A 114 5.40 30.24 30.00
N GLU A 115 5.25 30.15 31.32
CA GLU A 115 6.34 29.76 32.22
C GLU A 115 6.80 28.33 31.95
N ASP A 116 5.85 27.41 31.83
CA ASP A 116 6.11 25.97 31.59
C ASP A 116 6.14 25.59 30.11
N ARG A 117 5.85 26.54 29.20
CA ARG A 117 5.67 26.30 27.77
C ARG A 117 4.67 25.17 27.50
N THR A 118 3.53 25.22 28.21
CA THR A 118 2.48 24.22 28.08
C THR A 118 1.14 24.84 27.66
N LEU A 119 0.33 24.03 26.97
CA LEU A 119 -1.04 24.36 26.60
C LEU A 119 -1.99 23.43 27.34
N ASN A 120 -2.75 24.01 28.27
CA ASN A 120 -3.80 23.32 28.99
C ASN A 120 -5.06 23.27 28.12
N ILE A 121 -5.70 22.11 28.04
CA ILE A 121 -6.88 21.93 27.20
C ILE A 121 -8.06 21.52 28.07
N ASN A 122 -9.14 22.27 27.96
CA ASN A 122 -10.43 21.91 28.54
C ASN A 122 -11.42 21.60 27.40
N PHE A 123 -11.92 20.37 27.34
CA PHE A 123 -13.01 20.01 26.44
C PHE A 123 -14.34 20.35 27.11
N SER A 124 -14.98 21.44 26.64
CA SER A 124 -16.29 21.89 27.12
C SER A 124 -17.39 21.24 26.30
N PHE A 125 -18.34 20.58 26.98
CA PHE A 125 -19.55 20.02 26.37
C PHE A 125 -20.67 21.03 26.52
N GLU A 126 -21.14 21.56 25.39
CA GLU A 126 -22.18 22.59 25.35
C GLU A 126 -23.37 22.09 24.55
N LYS A 127 -24.58 22.44 25.01
CA LYS A 127 -25.78 22.12 24.27
C LYS A 127 -25.88 23.03 23.06
N SER A 128 -25.91 22.44 21.87
CA SER A 128 -26.12 23.15 20.61
C SER A 128 -27.61 23.23 20.29
N PRO A 129 -28.11 24.32 19.68
CA PRO A 129 -29.48 24.35 19.19
C PRO A 129 -29.76 23.19 18.23
N PRO A 130 -30.93 22.55 18.31
CA PRO A 130 -31.27 21.48 17.39
C PRO A 130 -31.34 22.03 15.97
N ASN A 131 -30.49 21.53 15.10
CA ASN A 131 -30.50 21.79 13.67
C ASN A 131 -30.52 20.48 12.91
N TYR A 132 -31.33 20.37 11.88
CA TYR A 132 -31.50 19.19 11.06
C TYR A 132 -31.07 19.46 9.63
N VAL A 133 -30.64 18.43 8.90
CA VAL A 133 -30.37 18.52 7.46
C VAL A 133 -31.71 18.53 6.72
N ASP A 134 -32.07 19.65 6.14
CA ASP A 134 -33.31 19.76 5.35
C ASP A 134 -33.12 19.07 3.98
N ARG A 135 -32.04 19.39 3.30
CA ARG A 135 -31.73 18.85 1.97
C ARG A 135 -30.25 18.94 1.66
N ILE A 136 -29.76 17.98 0.85
CA ILE A 136 -28.41 17.95 0.28
C ILE A 136 -28.57 18.22 -1.22
N ASN A 137 -28.18 19.40 -1.68
CA ASN A 137 -28.19 19.80 -3.08
C ASN A 137 -26.79 19.51 -3.69
N ILE A 138 -26.77 18.79 -4.79
CA ILE A 138 -25.54 18.46 -5.52
C ILE A 138 -25.58 19.14 -6.88
N LYS A 139 -24.51 19.87 -7.24
CA LYS A 139 -24.36 20.59 -8.50
C LYS A 139 -22.98 20.36 -9.09
N GLY A 140 -22.88 20.45 -10.42
CA GLY A 140 -21.60 20.35 -11.16
C GLY A 140 -21.28 18.93 -11.67
N ASN A 141 -21.98 17.92 -11.19
CA ASN A 141 -21.83 16.55 -11.64
C ASN A 141 -22.61 16.32 -12.96
N ARG A 142 -21.91 16.42 -14.09
CA ARG A 142 -22.50 16.24 -15.44
C ARG A 142 -22.48 14.77 -15.88
N VAL A 143 -21.37 14.08 -15.61
CA VAL A 143 -21.13 12.67 -15.96
C VAL A 143 -21.37 11.77 -14.76
N THR A 144 -20.90 12.20 -13.58
CA THR A 144 -20.99 11.42 -12.35
C THR A 144 -22.43 11.38 -11.85
N ARG A 145 -22.93 10.19 -11.55
CA ARG A 145 -24.27 10.00 -11.00
C ARG A 145 -24.38 10.62 -9.59
N ASP A 146 -25.52 11.23 -9.29
CA ASP A 146 -25.80 11.90 -8.00
C ASP A 146 -25.50 10.99 -6.80
N TYR A 147 -25.92 9.73 -6.85
CA TYR A 147 -25.73 8.78 -5.75
C TYR A 147 -24.27 8.52 -5.41
N VAL A 148 -23.31 8.70 -6.35
CA VAL A 148 -21.88 8.52 -6.11
C VAL A 148 -21.36 9.55 -5.11
N ILE A 149 -21.88 10.77 -5.19
CA ILE A 149 -21.54 11.88 -4.28
C ILE A 149 -22.36 11.74 -3.00
N ARG A 150 -23.66 11.52 -3.11
CA ARG A 150 -24.60 11.42 -2.00
C ARG A 150 -24.24 10.32 -0.99
N ARG A 151 -23.78 9.17 -1.47
CA ARG A 151 -23.33 8.06 -0.62
C ARG A 151 -22.07 8.36 0.21
N GLN A 152 -21.37 9.48 -0.06
CA GLN A 152 -20.24 9.92 0.77
C GLN A 152 -20.69 10.62 2.06
N PHE A 153 -21.97 10.98 2.15
CA PHE A 153 -22.56 11.50 3.37
C PHE A 153 -23.04 10.34 4.24
N LYS A 154 -22.69 10.38 5.53
CA LYS A 154 -23.26 9.47 6.53
C LYS A 154 -24.59 10.02 7.06
N SER A 155 -24.72 11.35 7.11
CA SER A 155 -25.97 12.02 7.47
C SER A 155 -26.87 12.08 6.25
N VAL A 156 -28.13 11.73 6.41
CA VAL A 156 -29.18 11.84 5.41
C VAL A 156 -30.09 13.03 5.70
N GLU A 157 -30.95 13.36 4.76
CA GLU A 157 -31.97 14.41 4.92
C GLU A 157 -32.92 14.03 6.08
N GLY A 158 -33.13 14.93 7.01
CA GLY A 158 -33.88 14.70 8.25
C GLY A 158 -33.00 14.38 9.47
N ASP A 159 -31.75 14.04 9.31
CA ASP A 159 -30.84 13.75 10.42
C ASP A 159 -30.39 15.03 11.15
N PRO A 160 -29.94 14.91 12.41
CA PRO A 160 -29.25 15.97 13.12
C PRO A 160 -28.04 16.49 12.33
N PHE A 161 -27.98 17.82 12.17
CA PHE A 161 -26.87 18.46 11.47
C PHE A 161 -25.57 18.36 12.26
N ASN A 162 -24.52 17.83 11.62
CA ASN A 162 -23.20 17.71 12.19
C ASN A 162 -22.13 18.36 11.29
N PRO A 163 -21.56 19.52 11.67
CA PRO A 163 -20.54 20.20 10.86
C PRO A 163 -19.29 19.35 10.59
N SER A 164 -18.86 18.53 11.56
CA SER A 164 -17.71 17.64 11.39
C SER A 164 -17.98 16.56 10.35
N GLU A 165 -19.19 15.99 10.35
CA GLU A 165 -19.56 14.96 9.36
C GLU A 165 -19.65 15.55 7.95
N ILE A 166 -20.16 16.77 7.80
CA ILE A 166 -20.19 17.47 6.51
C ILE A 166 -18.76 17.74 5.99
N ARG A 167 -17.85 18.21 6.85
CA ARG A 167 -16.42 18.36 6.46
C ARG A 167 -15.78 17.03 6.08
N ASN A 168 -16.08 15.96 6.82
CA ASN A 168 -15.57 14.62 6.50
C ASN A 168 -16.16 14.10 5.19
N SER A 169 -17.41 14.40 4.88
CA SER A 169 -18.04 14.04 3.60
C SER A 169 -17.35 14.76 2.43
N ALA A 170 -17.04 16.05 2.57
CA ALA A 170 -16.23 16.77 1.59
C ALA A 170 -14.86 16.11 1.35
N ALA A 171 -14.19 15.69 2.42
CA ALA A 171 -12.91 14.97 2.30
C ALA A 171 -13.07 13.62 1.59
N ARG A 172 -14.15 12.85 1.88
CA ARG A 172 -14.44 11.59 1.17
C ARG A 172 -14.74 11.81 -0.31
N ILE A 173 -15.50 12.88 -0.66
CA ILE A 173 -15.76 13.21 -2.07
C ILE A 173 -14.47 13.56 -2.80
N ARG A 174 -13.58 14.37 -2.20
CA ARG A 174 -12.23 14.65 -2.77
C ARG A 174 -11.40 13.40 -2.94
N ALA A 175 -11.46 12.48 -1.98
CA ALA A 175 -10.71 11.23 -2.00
C ALA A 175 -11.14 10.27 -3.14
N LEU A 176 -12.33 10.46 -3.75
CA LEU A 176 -12.72 9.70 -4.94
C LEU A 176 -11.79 9.96 -6.12
N GLY A 177 -11.10 11.13 -6.17
CA GLY A 177 -10.20 11.49 -7.26
C GLY A 177 -10.90 11.70 -8.61
N ILE A 178 -12.21 11.94 -8.59
CA ILE A 178 -13.06 12.17 -9.76
C ILE A 178 -13.25 13.68 -10.00
N PHE A 179 -13.07 14.48 -8.95
CA PHE A 179 -13.33 15.92 -8.95
C PHE A 179 -12.03 16.69 -8.76
N GLY A 180 -11.85 17.76 -9.54
CA GLY A 180 -10.74 18.71 -9.42
C GLY A 180 -10.94 19.69 -8.28
N ASP A 181 -12.17 20.12 -8.07
CA ASP A 181 -12.57 20.91 -6.90
C ASP A 181 -13.87 20.38 -6.27
N VAL A 182 -13.97 20.55 -4.96
CA VAL A 182 -15.13 20.15 -4.16
C VAL A 182 -15.35 21.19 -3.08
N ASN A 183 -16.42 21.95 -3.22
CA ASN A 183 -16.88 22.91 -2.23
C ASN A 183 -18.16 22.42 -1.56
N VAL A 184 -18.15 22.36 -0.24
CA VAL A 184 -19.33 21.99 0.55
C VAL A 184 -19.61 23.13 1.52
N SER A 185 -20.76 23.75 1.35
CA SER A 185 -21.22 24.88 2.16
C SER A 185 -22.57 24.57 2.78
N THR A 186 -22.92 25.31 3.81
CA THR A 186 -24.19 25.17 4.49
C THR A 186 -24.89 26.53 4.59
N ARG A 187 -26.20 26.55 4.40
CA ARG A 187 -27.04 27.75 4.57
C ARG A 187 -28.29 27.43 5.33
N ALA A 188 -28.89 28.44 5.96
CA ALA A 188 -30.17 28.29 6.63
C ALA A 188 -31.26 27.85 5.64
N SER A 189 -32.12 26.94 6.06
CA SER A 189 -33.34 26.59 5.34
C SER A 189 -34.49 27.56 5.68
N ASN A 190 -35.52 27.59 4.86
CA ASN A 190 -36.76 28.26 5.18
C ASN A 190 -37.55 27.56 6.31
N LYS A 191 -37.18 26.31 6.65
CA LYS A 191 -37.74 25.59 7.79
C LYS A 191 -37.00 25.95 9.07
N VAL A 192 -37.73 26.08 10.16
CA VAL A 192 -37.16 26.37 11.48
C VAL A 192 -36.18 25.27 11.88
N SER A 193 -35.04 25.67 12.46
CA SER A 193 -34.00 24.73 12.93
C SER A 193 -33.53 23.75 11.87
N SER A 194 -33.34 24.20 10.62
CA SER A 194 -32.91 23.35 9.52
C SER A 194 -31.88 24.04 8.65
N VAL A 195 -30.96 23.25 8.10
CA VAL A 195 -29.89 23.71 7.21
C VAL A 195 -29.94 22.96 5.89
N ILE A 196 -29.62 23.64 4.82
CA ILE A 196 -29.40 23.06 3.50
C ILE A 196 -27.89 22.91 3.32
N VAL A 197 -27.49 21.74 2.86
CA VAL A 197 -26.10 21.45 2.48
C VAL A 197 -25.98 21.58 0.96
N ASP A 198 -25.23 22.56 0.49
CA ASP A 198 -24.95 22.75 -0.93
C ASP A 198 -23.57 22.16 -1.24
N VAL A 199 -23.51 21.24 -2.19
CA VAL A 199 -22.32 20.53 -2.66
C VAL A 199 -22.08 20.94 -4.11
N GLU A 200 -21.00 21.65 -4.35
CA GLU A 200 -20.57 22.05 -5.69
C GLU A 200 -19.29 21.30 -6.03
N VAL A 201 -19.33 20.60 -7.15
CA VAL A 201 -18.20 19.80 -7.63
C VAL A 201 -17.81 20.23 -9.05
N GLU A 202 -16.51 20.17 -9.34
CA GLU A 202 -15.96 20.35 -10.68
C GLU A 202 -15.34 19.03 -11.12
N GLU A 203 -15.90 18.39 -12.15
CA GLU A 203 -15.39 17.12 -12.65
C GLU A 203 -14.05 17.31 -13.37
N GLN A 204 -13.17 16.33 -13.21
CA GLN A 204 -11.90 16.26 -13.91
C GLN A 204 -11.80 14.99 -14.75
N PRO A 205 -10.91 14.93 -15.76
CA PRO A 205 -10.67 13.70 -16.50
C PRO A 205 -10.30 12.54 -15.56
N THR A 206 -11.01 11.43 -15.67
CA THR A 206 -10.87 10.24 -14.81
C THR A 206 -10.19 9.07 -15.52
N GLY A 207 -10.14 9.15 -16.86
CA GLY A 207 -9.39 8.22 -17.68
C GLY A 207 -7.89 8.47 -17.64
N SER A 208 -7.09 7.43 -17.67
CA SER A 208 -5.64 7.52 -17.82
C SER A 208 -5.11 6.47 -18.79
N PHE A 209 -4.13 6.89 -19.58
CA PHE A 209 -3.35 6.05 -20.47
C PHE A 209 -1.89 6.13 -20.04
N GLY A 210 -1.25 4.98 -19.87
CA GLY A 210 0.16 4.92 -19.51
C GLY A 210 0.90 3.91 -20.38
N ILE A 211 2.08 4.29 -20.84
CA ILE A 211 3.05 3.39 -21.46
C ILE A 211 4.25 3.31 -20.51
N GLY A 212 4.83 2.14 -20.36
CA GLY A 212 6.00 1.95 -19.56
C GLY A 212 6.99 0.99 -20.20
N PHE A 213 8.28 1.20 -19.89
CA PHE A 213 9.34 0.28 -20.24
C PHE A 213 9.97 -0.27 -18.97
N THR A 214 10.32 -1.54 -18.99
CA THR A 214 10.99 -2.21 -17.88
C THR A 214 12.11 -3.08 -18.41
N TYR A 215 13.13 -3.21 -17.60
CA TYR A 215 14.21 -4.18 -17.81
C TYR A 215 14.64 -4.74 -16.45
N SER A 216 14.86 -6.02 -16.40
CA SER A 216 15.52 -6.68 -15.28
C SER A 216 16.33 -7.86 -15.78
N ASN A 217 17.33 -8.28 -15.00
CA ASN A 217 18.16 -9.44 -15.35
C ASN A 217 17.33 -10.74 -15.41
N ASP A 218 16.24 -10.82 -14.62
CA ASP A 218 15.40 -12.04 -14.56
C ASP A 218 14.38 -12.12 -15.72
N GLU A 219 13.84 -10.97 -16.15
CA GLU A 219 12.68 -10.92 -17.07
C GLU A 219 13.02 -10.31 -18.44
N GLY A 220 14.26 -9.77 -18.58
CA GLY A 220 14.71 -9.10 -19.79
C GLY A 220 14.00 -7.76 -20.03
N PRO A 221 14.11 -7.21 -21.27
CA PRO A 221 13.41 -6.02 -21.67
C PRO A 221 11.90 -6.28 -21.87
N GLY A 222 11.10 -5.26 -21.58
CA GLY A 222 9.66 -5.35 -21.79
C GLY A 222 8.97 -4.00 -21.79
N GLY A 223 7.71 -4.04 -22.21
CA GLY A 223 6.81 -2.90 -22.27
C GLY A 223 5.51 -3.15 -21.51
N THR A 224 4.91 -2.09 -21.04
CA THR A 224 3.60 -2.12 -20.41
C THR A 224 2.69 -1.07 -21.04
N ILE A 225 1.44 -1.42 -21.25
CA ILE A 225 0.37 -0.49 -21.61
C ILE A 225 -0.71 -0.62 -20.55
N LYS A 226 -1.14 0.52 -20.02
CA LYS A 226 -2.20 0.56 -19.04
C LYS A 226 -3.25 1.58 -19.44
N LEU A 227 -4.48 1.13 -19.54
CA LEU A 227 -5.66 1.96 -19.67
C LEU A 227 -6.44 1.87 -18.37
N SER A 228 -6.89 2.98 -17.82
CA SER A 228 -7.77 2.91 -16.66
C SER A 228 -8.77 4.05 -16.66
N GLU A 229 -9.97 3.76 -16.13
CA GLU A 229 -11.06 4.69 -15.92
C GLU A 229 -11.53 4.57 -14.45
N ARG A 230 -11.52 5.69 -13.71
CA ARG A 230 -11.90 5.71 -12.29
C ARG A 230 -13.38 5.99 -12.06
N ASN A 231 -14.06 6.45 -13.09
CA ASN A 231 -15.48 6.78 -13.01
C ASN A 231 -16.26 6.10 -14.16
N PHE A 232 -16.06 4.81 -14.30
CA PHE A 232 -16.66 4.03 -15.40
C PHE A 232 -18.18 4.18 -15.41
N LEU A 233 -18.73 4.63 -16.54
CA LEU A 233 -20.13 4.96 -16.75
C LEU A 233 -20.71 6.01 -15.78
N GLY A 234 -19.86 6.85 -15.17
CA GLY A 234 -20.28 7.84 -14.20
C GLY A 234 -20.70 7.25 -12.85
N ARG A 235 -20.37 6.00 -12.55
CA ARG A 235 -20.81 5.25 -11.37
C ARG A 235 -19.77 5.22 -10.25
N GLY A 236 -18.63 5.89 -10.42
CA GLY A 236 -17.51 5.82 -9.48
C GLY A 236 -16.88 4.43 -9.40
N GLN A 237 -17.09 3.61 -10.43
CA GLN A 237 -16.48 2.28 -10.59
C GLN A 237 -15.10 2.44 -11.25
N PHE A 238 -14.17 1.56 -10.89
CA PHE A 238 -12.86 1.52 -11.53
C PHE A 238 -12.81 0.38 -12.54
N LEU A 239 -12.31 0.66 -13.74
CA LEU A 239 -12.00 -0.33 -14.77
C LEU A 239 -10.56 -0.11 -15.24
N SER A 240 -9.77 -1.18 -15.31
CA SER A 240 -8.47 -1.12 -15.98
C SER A 240 -8.23 -2.29 -16.91
N PHE A 241 -7.45 -1.98 -17.95
CA PHE A 241 -6.85 -2.94 -18.87
C PHE A 241 -5.34 -2.77 -18.79
N ASP A 242 -4.65 -3.83 -18.39
CA ASP A 242 -3.20 -3.84 -18.21
C ASP A 242 -2.60 -4.90 -19.14
N LEU A 243 -1.75 -4.48 -20.07
CA LEU A 243 -0.96 -5.34 -20.96
C LEU A 243 0.51 -5.19 -20.57
N THR A 244 1.18 -6.29 -20.29
CA THR A 244 2.63 -6.34 -20.06
C THR A 244 3.22 -7.40 -20.97
N SER A 245 4.21 -7.01 -21.77
CA SER A 245 4.99 -7.92 -22.62
C SER A 245 6.45 -7.81 -22.25
N LEU A 246 7.02 -8.90 -21.78
CA LEU A 246 8.42 -9.09 -21.40
C LEU A 246 9.02 -10.13 -22.34
N SER A 247 10.34 -10.23 -22.38
CA SER A 247 11.01 -11.28 -23.18
C SER A 247 10.52 -12.68 -22.84
N ASP A 248 10.20 -12.91 -21.57
CA ASP A 248 9.86 -14.25 -21.08
C ASP A 248 8.46 -14.34 -20.48
N ALA A 249 7.66 -13.28 -20.53
CA ALA A 249 6.30 -13.32 -20.03
C ALA A 249 5.40 -12.32 -20.73
N ASN A 250 4.20 -12.76 -21.09
CA ASN A 250 3.13 -11.91 -21.56
C ASN A 250 1.97 -11.98 -20.57
N GLN A 251 1.41 -10.84 -20.21
CA GLN A 251 0.31 -10.76 -19.26
C GLN A 251 -0.74 -9.78 -19.74
N VAL A 252 -1.99 -10.19 -19.67
CA VAL A 252 -3.15 -9.33 -19.91
C VAL A 252 -4.06 -9.43 -18.70
N HIS A 253 -4.44 -8.29 -18.13
CA HIS A 253 -5.38 -8.24 -17.01
C HIS A 253 -6.47 -7.20 -17.27
N ILE A 254 -7.70 -7.57 -16.99
CA ILE A 254 -8.85 -6.68 -16.90
C ILE A 254 -9.29 -6.69 -15.44
N ASN A 255 -9.33 -5.52 -14.82
CA ASN A 255 -9.76 -5.38 -13.43
C ASN A 255 -10.96 -4.43 -13.38
N PHE A 256 -12.02 -4.87 -12.72
CA PHE A 256 -13.19 -4.07 -12.39
C PHE A 256 -13.34 -4.01 -10.88
N LEU A 257 -13.66 -2.82 -10.34
CA LEU A 257 -13.90 -2.60 -8.93
C LEU A 257 -15.14 -1.71 -8.72
N GLU A 258 -16.13 -2.22 -8.00
CA GLU A 258 -17.23 -1.44 -7.42
C GLU A 258 -16.87 -1.16 -5.94
N PRO A 259 -16.51 0.07 -5.58
CA PRO A 259 -15.98 0.37 -4.25
C PRO A 259 -17.04 0.37 -3.14
N GLN A 260 -18.32 0.47 -3.49
CA GLN A 260 -19.45 0.49 -2.53
C GLN A 260 -20.56 -0.45 -2.98
N PHE A 261 -20.22 -1.72 -3.05
CA PHE A 261 -21.14 -2.77 -3.45
C PHE A 261 -22.35 -2.86 -2.53
N LEU A 262 -23.54 -2.88 -3.10
CA LEU A 262 -24.83 -2.83 -2.39
C LEU A 262 -25.00 -1.60 -1.48
N ASN A 263 -24.39 -0.47 -1.85
CA ASN A 263 -24.38 0.77 -1.04
C ASN A 263 -23.80 0.57 0.39
N ARG A 264 -22.92 -0.41 0.55
CA ARG A 264 -22.23 -0.69 1.80
C ARG A 264 -20.74 -0.36 1.66
N ASN A 265 -20.06 -0.23 2.78
CA ASN A 265 -18.60 -0.10 2.81
C ASN A 265 -17.93 -1.45 2.53
N LEU A 266 -18.16 -1.95 1.33
CA LEU A 266 -17.77 -3.25 0.83
C LEU A 266 -17.42 -3.09 -0.65
N ALA A 267 -16.20 -3.47 -1.06
CA ALA A 267 -15.80 -3.40 -2.46
C ALA A 267 -15.89 -4.77 -3.13
N LEU A 268 -16.57 -4.83 -4.28
CA LEU A 268 -16.59 -5.99 -5.17
C LEU A 268 -15.52 -5.80 -6.26
N GLY A 269 -14.56 -6.72 -6.31
CA GLY A 269 -13.55 -6.77 -7.36
C GLY A 269 -13.79 -7.96 -8.28
N LEU A 270 -13.60 -7.74 -9.59
CA LEU A 270 -13.57 -8.80 -10.59
C LEU A 270 -12.26 -8.68 -11.37
N LYS A 271 -11.49 -9.75 -11.44
CA LYS A 271 -10.27 -9.82 -12.23
C LYS A 271 -10.38 -10.94 -13.25
N LEU A 272 -10.10 -10.60 -14.51
CA LEU A 272 -9.86 -11.54 -15.61
C LEU A 272 -8.40 -11.40 -16.00
N GLY A 273 -7.70 -12.51 -16.17
CA GLY A 273 -6.30 -12.48 -16.51
C GLY A 273 -5.87 -13.66 -17.38
N SER A 274 -4.89 -13.40 -18.23
CA SER A 274 -4.10 -14.43 -18.90
C SER A 274 -2.64 -14.08 -18.76
N LYS A 275 -1.84 -15.06 -18.39
CA LYS A 275 -0.39 -14.93 -18.23
C LYS A 275 0.30 -16.12 -18.86
N THR A 276 1.17 -15.85 -19.80
CA THR A 276 2.13 -16.83 -20.32
C THR A 276 3.51 -16.50 -19.78
N THR A 277 4.21 -17.47 -19.21
CA THR A 277 5.58 -17.32 -18.71
C THR A 277 6.45 -18.39 -19.34
N SER A 278 7.53 -17.94 -19.94
CA SER A 278 8.61 -18.76 -20.47
C SER A 278 9.74 -18.75 -19.47
N GLU A 279 9.80 -19.76 -18.62
CA GLU A 279 10.81 -19.82 -17.55
C GLU A 279 12.21 -19.99 -18.15
N GLN A 280 13.02 -18.91 -18.21
CA GLN A 280 14.42 -18.95 -18.71
C GLN A 280 15.27 -19.98 -17.99
N PHE A 281 14.97 -20.21 -16.72
CA PHE A 281 15.78 -21.08 -15.86
C PHE A 281 15.31 -22.53 -15.86
N SER A 282 14.17 -22.86 -16.49
CA SER A 282 13.54 -24.18 -16.35
C SER A 282 13.03 -24.78 -17.67
N LYS A 283 13.31 -24.22 -18.81
CA LYS A 283 12.98 -24.75 -20.17
C LYS A 283 11.55 -25.29 -20.36
N TYR A 284 10.58 -24.75 -19.61
CA TYR A 284 9.16 -25.01 -19.79
C TYR A 284 8.39 -23.71 -19.84
N ASP A 285 7.22 -23.75 -20.45
CA ASP A 285 6.26 -22.66 -20.48
C ASP A 285 5.09 -22.97 -19.55
N SER A 286 4.59 -21.93 -18.92
CA SER A 286 3.33 -21.97 -18.20
C SER A 286 2.36 -20.95 -18.75
N GLU A 287 1.14 -21.38 -19.01
CA GLU A 287 0.01 -20.52 -19.38
C GLU A 287 -1.05 -20.63 -18.30
N VAL A 288 -1.50 -19.48 -17.80
CA VAL A 288 -2.52 -19.40 -16.76
C VAL A 288 -3.59 -18.43 -17.19
N THR A 289 -4.81 -18.92 -17.33
CA THR A 289 -6.00 -18.07 -17.50
C THR A 289 -6.80 -18.11 -16.22
N GLU A 290 -7.17 -16.92 -15.68
CA GLU A 290 -7.82 -16.83 -14.38
C GLU A 290 -9.03 -15.90 -14.38
N PHE A 291 -10.02 -16.24 -13.56
CA PHE A 291 -11.11 -15.38 -13.15
C PHE A 291 -11.16 -15.32 -11.62
N GLU A 292 -11.04 -14.13 -11.05
CA GLU A 292 -11.00 -13.93 -9.59
C GLU A 292 -12.03 -12.87 -9.16
N PRO A 293 -13.24 -13.24 -8.73
CA PRO A 293 -14.11 -12.39 -7.96
C PRO A 293 -13.60 -12.24 -6.51
N SER A 294 -13.83 -11.08 -5.92
CA SER A 294 -13.38 -10.79 -4.57
C SER A 294 -14.26 -9.77 -3.86
N LEU A 295 -14.32 -9.86 -2.53
CA LEU A 295 -14.99 -8.91 -1.66
C LEU A 295 -13.98 -8.37 -0.66
N SER A 296 -13.88 -7.04 -0.57
CA SER A 296 -12.93 -6.37 0.33
C SER A 296 -13.68 -5.59 1.40
N PHE A 297 -13.30 -5.81 2.66
CA PHE A 297 -13.88 -5.22 3.85
C PHE A 297 -12.83 -4.34 4.52
N PRO A 298 -13.04 -3.03 4.70
CA PRO A 298 -12.19 -2.23 5.55
C PRO A 298 -12.44 -2.60 7.02
N LEU A 299 -11.46 -3.17 7.69
CA LEU A 299 -11.52 -3.51 9.11
C LEU A 299 -11.19 -2.30 9.99
N SER A 300 -10.33 -1.42 9.47
CA SER A 300 -9.98 -0.15 10.08
C SER A 300 -9.56 0.85 9.00
N GLN A 301 -9.20 2.07 9.40
CA GLN A 301 -8.63 3.06 8.47
C GLN A 301 -7.32 2.58 7.83
N LYS A 302 -6.61 1.65 8.48
CA LYS A 302 -5.27 1.16 8.09
C LYS A 302 -5.28 -0.27 7.58
N SER A 303 -6.37 -1.00 7.73
CA SER A 303 -6.40 -2.44 7.42
C SER A 303 -7.63 -2.85 6.63
N THR A 304 -7.41 -3.77 5.70
CA THR A 304 -8.44 -4.32 4.82
C THR A 304 -8.34 -5.85 4.82
N LEU A 305 -9.48 -6.51 4.86
CA LEU A 305 -9.61 -7.94 4.63
C LEU A 305 -10.27 -8.15 3.26
N LYS A 306 -9.60 -8.87 2.36
CA LYS A 306 -10.12 -9.28 1.05
C LYS A 306 -10.37 -10.79 1.07
N LEU A 307 -11.60 -11.19 0.83
CA LEU A 307 -11.97 -12.58 0.52
C LEU A 307 -11.97 -12.74 -1.00
N LYS A 308 -11.44 -13.82 -1.52
CA LYS A 308 -11.37 -14.07 -2.96
C LYS A 308 -11.68 -15.52 -3.29
N TYR A 309 -12.30 -15.71 -4.42
CA TYR A 309 -12.37 -16.98 -5.09
C TYR A 309 -11.67 -16.84 -6.45
N ARG A 310 -10.86 -17.82 -6.84
CA ARG A 310 -10.17 -17.83 -8.13
C ARG A 310 -10.39 -19.16 -8.82
N PHE A 311 -10.88 -19.09 -10.03
CA PHE A 311 -10.84 -20.18 -10.97
C PHE A 311 -9.65 -19.95 -11.91
N SER A 312 -8.79 -20.95 -12.09
CA SER A 312 -7.69 -20.90 -13.05
C SER A 312 -7.61 -22.17 -13.88
N ASP A 313 -7.28 -22.01 -15.16
CA ASP A 313 -6.85 -23.05 -16.06
C ASP A 313 -5.35 -22.85 -16.30
N GLU A 314 -4.56 -23.86 -15.92
CA GLU A 314 -3.10 -23.75 -15.89
C GLU A 314 -2.51 -24.85 -16.77
N THR A 315 -1.84 -24.48 -17.86
CA THR A 315 -1.20 -25.39 -18.81
C THR A 315 0.33 -25.29 -18.72
N LEU A 316 0.98 -26.43 -18.60
CA LEU A 316 2.45 -26.55 -18.62
C LEU A 316 2.87 -27.27 -19.89
N THR A 317 3.83 -26.67 -20.61
CA THR A 317 4.40 -27.26 -21.84
C THR A 317 5.92 -27.28 -21.77
N SER A 318 6.50 -28.39 -22.24
CA SER A 318 7.96 -28.55 -22.26
C SER A 318 8.56 -27.95 -23.52
N LYS A 319 9.69 -27.24 -23.37
CA LYS A 319 10.53 -26.77 -24.48
C LYS A 319 11.69 -27.71 -24.81
N SER A 320 11.91 -28.72 -23.99
CA SER A 320 13.08 -29.58 -24.13
C SER A 320 12.81 -30.95 -23.55
N THR A 321 13.29 -31.97 -24.24
CA THR A 321 13.29 -33.36 -23.74
C THR A 321 14.34 -33.60 -22.65
N ALA A 322 15.27 -32.66 -22.44
CA ALA A 322 16.31 -32.74 -21.42
C ALA A 322 15.91 -32.18 -20.04
N LEU A 323 14.61 -31.92 -19.83
CA LEU A 323 14.06 -31.51 -18.54
C LEU A 323 14.12 -32.63 -17.50
N SER A 324 14.17 -32.23 -16.23
CA SER A 324 13.95 -33.13 -15.10
C SER A 324 12.68 -33.94 -15.27
N SER A 325 12.75 -35.24 -15.02
CA SER A 325 11.58 -36.14 -15.06
C SER A 325 10.51 -35.69 -14.06
N ALA A 326 10.92 -35.09 -12.94
CA ALA A 326 10.00 -34.51 -11.95
C ALA A 326 9.16 -33.34 -12.52
N ILE A 327 9.71 -32.59 -13.49
CA ILE A 327 8.98 -31.53 -14.18
C ILE A 327 8.17 -32.11 -15.34
N LEU A 328 8.75 -33.01 -16.13
CA LEU A 328 8.06 -33.63 -17.26
C LEU A 328 6.77 -34.37 -16.86
N SER A 329 6.77 -35.00 -15.67
CA SER A 329 5.59 -35.69 -15.16
C SER A 329 4.43 -34.74 -14.81
N GLN A 330 4.66 -33.44 -14.78
CA GLN A 330 3.66 -32.41 -14.42
C GLN A 330 3.11 -31.66 -15.64
N MET A 331 3.54 -32.01 -16.85
CA MET A 331 3.05 -31.37 -18.09
C MET A 331 1.57 -31.65 -18.31
N GLY A 332 0.94 -30.72 -19.02
CA GLY A 332 -0.50 -30.75 -19.32
C GLY A 332 -1.28 -29.65 -18.64
N SER A 333 -2.59 -29.68 -18.77
CA SER A 333 -3.51 -28.68 -18.23
C SER A 333 -4.12 -29.17 -16.90
N LYS A 334 -4.32 -28.21 -15.97
CA LYS A 334 -5.06 -28.41 -14.72
C LYS A 334 -5.98 -27.24 -14.44
N LYS A 335 -7.21 -27.56 -14.08
CA LYS A 335 -8.19 -26.58 -13.60
C LYS A 335 -8.11 -26.53 -12.09
N ILE A 336 -7.96 -25.33 -11.51
CA ILE A 336 -7.77 -25.13 -10.08
C ILE A 336 -8.77 -24.10 -9.57
N ASN A 337 -9.47 -24.48 -8.52
CA ASN A 337 -10.35 -23.60 -7.76
C ASN A 337 -9.65 -23.21 -6.47
N THR A 338 -9.59 -21.93 -6.17
CA THR A 338 -8.93 -21.41 -4.97
C THR A 338 -9.88 -20.53 -4.17
N LEU A 339 -10.06 -20.83 -2.92
CA LEU A 339 -10.70 -19.95 -1.94
C LEU A 339 -9.62 -19.39 -1.04
N GLY A 340 -9.59 -18.08 -0.87
CA GLY A 340 -8.53 -17.48 -0.08
C GLY A 340 -8.91 -16.14 0.52
N TYR A 341 -8.03 -15.67 1.40
CA TYR A 341 -8.14 -14.31 1.94
C TYR A 341 -6.79 -13.61 1.94
N VAL A 342 -6.86 -12.28 1.94
CA VAL A 342 -5.70 -11.38 2.05
C VAL A 342 -6.03 -10.35 3.13
N TYR A 343 -5.20 -10.31 4.15
CA TYR A 343 -5.16 -9.23 5.13
C TYR A 343 -4.05 -8.26 4.75
N ASP A 344 -4.40 -6.99 4.62
CA ASP A 344 -3.48 -5.92 4.26
C ASP A 344 -3.53 -4.83 5.33
N LEU A 345 -2.37 -4.46 5.87
CA LEU A 345 -2.19 -3.38 6.84
C LEU A 345 -1.18 -2.39 6.27
N ASP A 346 -1.56 -1.12 6.19
CA ASP A 346 -0.67 -0.02 5.77
C ASP A 346 -0.78 1.14 6.77
N SER A 347 0.29 1.41 7.49
CA SER A 347 0.32 2.47 8.49
C SER A 347 0.43 3.88 7.88
N LYS A 348 0.76 4.00 6.59
CA LYS A 348 0.90 5.29 5.88
C LYS A 348 -0.34 6.16 5.95
N ILE A 349 -1.51 5.55 6.09
CA ILE A 349 -2.81 6.24 5.98
C ILE A 349 -3.05 7.23 7.13
N ASP A 350 -2.32 7.13 8.26
CA ASP A 350 -2.64 7.90 9.46
C ASP A 350 -1.40 8.24 10.32
N THR A 351 -0.19 8.23 9.75
CA THR A 351 1.02 8.59 10.50
C THR A 351 1.21 10.09 10.55
N ILE A 352 1.46 10.59 11.76
CA ILE A 352 1.88 11.96 12.02
C ILE A 352 3.26 12.20 11.41
N ASP A 353 4.08 11.14 11.32
CA ASP A 353 5.41 11.16 10.73
C ASP A 353 5.38 10.47 9.35
N PRO A 354 5.48 11.25 8.23
CA PRO A 354 5.55 10.68 6.89
C PRO A 354 6.84 9.88 6.63
N ASN A 355 7.82 10.00 7.53
CA ASN A 355 9.13 9.37 7.41
C ASN A 355 9.16 7.93 7.94
N GLU A 356 8.07 7.47 8.56
CA GLU A 356 7.94 6.11 9.06
C GLU A 356 6.75 5.39 8.42
N ASN A 357 6.99 4.23 7.86
CA ASN A 357 5.95 3.39 7.26
C ASN A 357 6.13 1.93 7.67
N LEU A 358 5.02 1.34 8.10
CA LEU A 358 4.90 -0.07 8.39
C LEU A 358 3.80 -0.65 7.51
N SER A 359 4.11 -1.70 6.74
CA SER A 359 3.09 -2.44 6.00
C SER A 359 3.23 -3.94 6.20
N MET A 360 2.10 -4.61 6.28
CA MET A 360 2.02 -6.06 6.42
C MET A 360 0.96 -6.59 5.46
N LYS A 361 1.32 -7.63 4.71
CA LYS A 361 0.39 -8.37 3.88
C LYS A 361 0.47 -9.84 4.22
N PHE A 362 -0.64 -10.42 4.62
CA PHE A 362 -0.76 -11.83 4.91
C PHE A 362 -1.84 -12.45 4.04
N SER A 363 -1.59 -13.60 3.44
CA SER A 363 -2.58 -14.30 2.63
C SER A 363 -2.52 -15.80 2.85
N GLN A 364 -3.68 -16.41 2.76
CA GLN A 364 -3.81 -17.86 2.76
C GLN A 364 -4.82 -18.27 1.70
N ASP A 365 -4.43 -19.22 0.88
CA ASP A 365 -5.18 -19.73 -0.26
C ASP A 365 -5.32 -21.25 -0.10
N TYR A 366 -6.54 -21.75 -0.07
CA TYR A 366 -6.85 -23.16 -0.19
C TYR A 366 -7.23 -23.45 -1.64
N SER A 367 -6.46 -24.30 -2.30
CA SER A 367 -6.59 -24.62 -3.73
C SER A 367 -6.92 -26.07 -3.91
N VAL A 368 -7.90 -26.34 -4.76
CA VAL A 368 -8.36 -27.68 -5.14
C VAL A 368 -8.33 -27.77 -6.65
N GLY A 369 -7.61 -28.75 -7.15
CA GLY A 369 -7.52 -29.05 -8.59
C GLY A 369 -8.19 -30.36 -8.95
N ASP A 370 -8.16 -30.67 -10.22
CA ASP A 370 -8.61 -31.96 -10.73
C ASP A 370 -7.75 -33.11 -10.18
N SER A 371 -8.35 -34.31 -10.03
CA SER A 371 -7.64 -35.56 -9.74
C SER A 371 -6.90 -35.60 -8.39
N ASN A 372 -7.62 -35.42 -7.27
CA ASN A 372 -7.08 -35.55 -5.91
C ASN A 372 -5.84 -34.68 -5.68
N PHE A 373 -5.96 -33.40 -5.98
CA PHE A 373 -4.91 -32.41 -5.83
C PHE A 373 -5.44 -31.24 -5.02
N SER A 374 -4.89 -31.02 -3.83
CA SER A 374 -5.24 -29.86 -3.02
C SER A 374 -4.09 -29.41 -2.13
N TYR A 375 -4.00 -28.11 -1.90
CA TYR A 375 -2.96 -27.52 -1.05
C TYR A 375 -3.42 -26.23 -0.37
N ILE A 376 -2.74 -25.90 0.73
CA ILE A 376 -2.86 -24.60 1.39
C ILE A 376 -1.57 -23.84 1.16
N LYS A 377 -1.67 -22.62 0.58
CA LYS A 377 -0.53 -21.75 0.34
C LYS A 377 -0.63 -20.50 1.20
N THR A 378 0.26 -20.38 2.16
CA THR A 378 0.37 -19.24 3.08
C THR A 378 1.52 -18.34 2.64
N LYS A 379 1.32 -17.02 2.62
CA LYS A 379 2.35 -16.02 2.32
C LYS A 379 2.26 -14.87 3.30
N GLY A 380 3.41 -14.42 3.76
CA GLY A 380 3.53 -13.22 4.58
C GLY A 380 4.58 -12.28 4.00
N LEU A 381 4.29 -11.01 4.05
CA LEU A 381 5.19 -9.94 3.66
C LEU A 381 5.07 -8.79 4.65
N PHE A 382 6.18 -8.47 5.29
CA PHE A 382 6.31 -7.38 6.23
C PHE A 382 7.33 -6.39 5.67
N ARG A 383 7.02 -5.10 5.72
CA ARG A 383 7.92 -4.01 5.30
C ARG A 383 7.89 -2.92 6.35
N SER A 384 9.07 -2.44 6.70
CA SER A 384 9.26 -1.25 7.53
C SER A 384 10.21 -0.32 6.80
N HIS A 385 9.88 0.95 6.81
CA HIS A 385 10.73 2.01 6.28
C HIS A 385 10.75 3.14 7.28
N LYS A 386 11.95 3.65 7.58
CA LYS A 386 12.14 4.79 8.47
C LYS A 386 13.25 5.67 7.96
N THR A 387 12.97 6.96 7.87
CA THR A 387 13.99 7.97 7.59
C THR A 387 14.62 8.41 8.90
N VAL A 388 15.94 8.42 8.94
CA VAL A 388 16.77 8.74 10.10
C VAL A 388 17.81 9.78 9.70
N PHE A 389 18.52 10.33 10.68
CA PHE A 389 19.63 11.24 10.43
C PHE A 389 19.28 12.43 9.54
N ARG A 390 18.66 13.46 10.15
CA ARG A 390 18.25 14.71 9.47
C ARG A 390 17.36 14.51 8.23
N GLU A 391 16.62 13.40 8.19
CA GLU A 391 15.76 13.03 7.07
C GLU A 391 16.51 12.74 5.76
N GLU A 392 17.81 12.51 5.83
CA GLU A 392 18.64 12.24 4.64
C GLU A 392 18.92 10.76 4.41
N VAL A 393 19.02 9.97 5.50
CA VAL A 393 19.29 8.52 5.44
C VAL A 393 18.01 7.76 5.73
N SER A 394 17.66 6.80 4.89
CA SER A 394 16.55 5.90 5.19
C SER A 394 17.01 4.46 5.41
N ILE A 395 16.29 3.77 6.28
CA ILE A 395 16.49 2.35 6.56
C ILE A 395 15.21 1.62 6.19
N SER A 396 15.34 0.59 5.40
CA SER A 396 14.25 -0.28 4.98
C SER A 396 14.52 -1.72 5.39
N ALA A 397 13.56 -2.35 6.02
CA ALA A 397 13.57 -3.76 6.34
C ALA A 397 12.39 -4.46 5.66
N LYS A 398 12.63 -5.63 5.09
CA LYS A 398 11.61 -6.45 4.45
C LYS A 398 11.80 -7.90 4.85
N LEU A 399 10.71 -8.52 5.30
CA LEU A 399 10.65 -9.96 5.58
C LEU A 399 9.54 -10.56 4.72
N ALA A 400 9.90 -11.53 3.89
CA ALA A 400 8.96 -12.29 3.09
C ALA A 400 9.10 -13.78 3.43
N PHE A 401 7.97 -14.45 3.63
CA PHE A 401 7.96 -15.89 3.90
C PHE A 401 6.76 -16.57 3.26
N GLY A 402 6.85 -17.87 3.06
CA GLY A 402 5.76 -18.67 2.54
C GLY A 402 5.89 -20.13 2.89
N HIS A 403 4.73 -20.77 2.96
CA HIS A 403 4.58 -22.20 3.19
C HIS A 403 3.49 -22.76 2.27
N LEU A 404 3.79 -23.82 1.60
CA LEU A 404 2.87 -24.63 0.79
C LEU A 404 2.69 -25.98 1.47
N ALA A 405 1.55 -26.17 2.12
CA ALA A 405 1.16 -27.43 2.73
C ALA A 405 0.34 -28.23 1.73
N GLN A 406 0.89 -29.30 1.22
CA GLN A 406 0.14 -30.24 0.38
C GLN A 406 -0.86 -31.01 1.25
N VAL A 407 -2.13 -31.04 0.83
CA VAL A 407 -3.20 -31.76 1.51
C VAL A 407 -3.46 -33.08 0.81
N GLU A 408 -3.61 -33.05 -0.53
CA GLU A 408 -3.78 -34.23 -1.36
C GLU A 408 -2.89 -34.14 -2.60
N GLY A 409 -2.35 -35.29 -3.05
CA GLY A 409 -1.47 -35.38 -4.19
C GLY A 409 -0.06 -34.88 -3.90
N LYS A 410 0.64 -34.38 -4.90
CA LYS A 410 2.02 -33.86 -4.83
C LYS A 410 2.08 -32.43 -5.33
N SER A 411 2.92 -31.60 -4.70
CA SER A 411 3.07 -30.20 -5.12
C SER A 411 3.75 -30.12 -6.49
N ARG A 412 3.27 -29.16 -7.32
CA ARG A 412 3.85 -28.91 -8.65
C ARG A 412 4.94 -27.85 -8.58
N VAL A 413 5.83 -27.88 -9.54
CA VAL A 413 6.95 -26.92 -9.68
C VAL A 413 6.46 -25.47 -9.80
N VAL A 414 5.26 -25.24 -10.35
CA VAL A 414 4.64 -23.92 -10.50
C VAL A 414 3.97 -23.44 -9.21
N ASP A 415 3.57 -24.34 -8.33
CA ASP A 415 2.95 -23.99 -7.06
C ASP A 415 4.00 -23.70 -5.99
N ARG A 416 5.18 -24.33 -6.08
CA ARG A 416 6.28 -24.18 -5.14
C ARG A 416 6.90 -22.77 -5.19
N PHE A 417 7.60 -22.41 -4.14
CA PHE A 417 8.30 -21.14 -4.06
C PHE A 417 9.63 -21.19 -4.79
N LYS A 418 9.91 -20.12 -5.51
CA LYS A 418 11.23 -19.81 -6.11
C LYS A 418 11.56 -18.37 -5.74
N THR A 419 12.83 -18.03 -5.64
CA THR A 419 13.27 -16.65 -5.45
C THR A 419 13.62 -16.02 -6.78
N TYR A 420 13.32 -14.74 -6.91
CA TYR A 420 13.77 -13.89 -8.01
C TYR A 420 14.87 -12.95 -7.51
N THR A 421 15.66 -12.37 -8.39
CA THR A 421 16.77 -11.48 -8.04
C THR A 421 16.34 -10.32 -7.13
N ARG A 422 15.15 -9.77 -7.33
CA ARG A 422 14.59 -8.72 -6.43
C ARG A 422 14.24 -9.20 -5.01
N GLN A 423 14.08 -10.51 -4.82
CA GLN A 423 13.78 -11.10 -3.51
C GLN A 423 15.03 -11.53 -2.77
N MET A 424 16.07 -11.99 -3.50
CA MET A 424 17.35 -12.42 -2.95
C MET A 424 18.46 -11.95 -3.88
N ARG A 425 18.90 -10.72 -3.70
CA ARG A 425 19.97 -10.11 -4.52
C ARG A 425 21.27 -10.91 -4.37
N GLY A 426 22.05 -10.95 -5.42
CA GLY A 426 23.28 -11.73 -5.46
C GLY A 426 23.12 -13.19 -5.91
N PHE A 427 21.88 -13.57 -6.27
CA PHE A 427 21.58 -14.83 -6.94
C PHE A 427 20.63 -14.57 -8.13
N LYS A 428 20.81 -15.37 -9.18
CA LYS A 428 19.90 -15.38 -10.33
C LYS A 428 18.49 -15.80 -9.92
N GLY A 429 17.50 -15.52 -10.74
CA GLY A 429 16.16 -16.07 -10.60
C GLY A 429 16.20 -17.57 -10.43
N ALA A 430 15.45 -18.10 -9.46
CA ALA A 430 15.49 -19.50 -9.04
C ALA A 430 16.92 -20.01 -8.77
N GLY A 431 17.85 -19.14 -8.41
CA GLY A 431 19.27 -19.43 -8.21
C GLY A 431 19.61 -20.16 -6.92
N ILE A 432 18.66 -20.22 -5.97
CA ILE A 432 18.79 -20.93 -4.69
C ILE A 432 17.64 -21.91 -4.51
N GLY A 433 17.85 -22.91 -3.67
CA GLY A 433 16.85 -23.92 -3.31
C GLY A 433 17.04 -25.26 -4.00
N PRO A 434 16.08 -26.18 -3.81
CA PRO A 434 16.14 -27.52 -4.36
C PRO A 434 16.27 -27.54 -5.88
N ARG A 435 17.20 -28.36 -6.39
CA ARG A 435 17.47 -28.55 -7.82
C ARG A 435 17.62 -30.03 -8.12
N ASP A 436 17.22 -30.44 -9.31
CA ASP A 436 17.58 -31.73 -9.87
C ASP A 436 18.99 -31.68 -10.48
N ARG A 437 19.98 -32.06 -9.71
CA ARG A 437 21.38 -32.09 -10.14
C ARG A 437 21.70 -33.26 -11.09
N HIS A 438 20.74 -34.17 -11.31
CA HIS A 438 20.88 -35.26 -12.26
C HIS A 438 20.54 -34.82 -13.69
N SER A 439 19.63 -33.85 -13.82
CA SER A 439 19.35 -33.27 -15.13
C SER A 439 20.54 -32.46 -15.64
N THR A 440 20.80 -32.51 -16.92
CA THR A 440 21.91 -31.75 -17.57
C THR A 440 21.73 -30.25 -17.37
N SER A 441 20.50 -29.78 -17.24
CA SER A 441 20.14 -28.37 -17.02
C SER A 441 20.15 -27.96 -15.55
N GLN A 442 20.26 -28.91 -14.61
CA GLN A 442 20.16 -28.68 -13.19
C GLN A 442 18.91 -27.88 -12.82
N ASP A 443 17.75 -28.35 -13.27
CA ASP A 443 16.48 -27.63 -13.19
C ASP A 443 16.09 -27.30 -11.76
N PRO A 444 15.66 -26.04 -11.48
CA PRO A 444 15.15 -25.66 -10.16
C PRO A 444 13.77 -26.25 -9.93
N LEU A 445 13.63 -27.00 -8.85
CA LEU A 445 12.36 -27.64 -8.45
C LEU A 445 11.49 -26.75 -7.57
N GLY A 446 12.04 -25.62 -7.07
CA GLY A 446 11.38 -24.81 -6.05
C GLY A 446 11.34 -25.51 -4.69
N GLY A 447 10.67 -24.90 -3.72
CA GLY A 447 10.49 -25.46 -2.38
C GLY A 447 9.11 -25.19 -1.82
N GLN A 448 8.68 -26.02 -0.87
CA GLN A 448 7.43 -25.81 -0.13
C GLN A 448 7.53 -24.66 0.87
N TYR A 449 8.74 -24.33 1.29
CA TYR A 449 9.04 -23.27 2.22
C TYR A 449 9.96 -22.23 1.58
N PHE A 450 9.73 -20.99 1.92
CA PHE A 450 10.68 -19.92 1.65
C PHE A 450 10.66 -18.87 2.76
N ALA A 451 11.83 -18.30 3.04
CA ALA A 451 11.96 -17.13 3.90
C ALA A 451 13.12 -16.28 3.43
N VAL A 452 12.90 -14.99 3.31
CA VAL A 452 13.92 -14.00 2.91
C VAL A 452 13.75 -12.74 3.73
N ALA A 453 14.86 -12.31 4.35
CA ALA A 453 14.98 -11.03 5.02
C ALA A 453 15.93 -10.13 4.23
N GLN A 454 15.54 -8.88 4.03
CA GLN A 454 16.32 -7.84 3.36
C GLN A 454 16.43 -6.65 4.27
N LEU A 455 17.64 -6.13 4.46
CA LEU A 455 17.93 -4.87 5.14
C LEU A 455 18.68 -3.97 4.18
N GLU A 456 18.19 -2.75 4.02
CA GLU A 456 18.78 -1.77 3.11
C GLU A 456 18.83 -0.40 3.77
N SER A 457 19.94 0.29 3.62
CA SER A 457 20.07 1.72 3.92
C SER A 457 20.34 2.47 2.63
N ASP A 458 19.60 3.56 2.41
CA ASP A 458 19.84 4.47 1.32
C ASP A 458 20.28 5.84 1.87
N PHE A 459 21.24 6.49 1.21
CA PHE A 459 21.87 7.70 1.68
C PHE A 459 22.26 8.60 0.50
N PRO A 460 22.34 9.94 0.72
CA PRO A 460 22.81 10.86 -0.29
C PRO A 460 24.31 10.62 -0.58
N LEU A 461 24.69 10.72 -1.83
CA LEU A 461 26.08 10.75 -2.23
C LEU A 461 26.56 12.21 -2.27
N MET A 462 27.87 12.44 -2.17
CA MET A 462 28.49 13.76 -2.28
C MET A 462 28.46 14.30 -3.72
N VAL A 463 27.29 14.23 -4.36
CA VAL A 463 27.03 14.78 -5.68
C VAL A 463 25.89 15.80 -5.55
N PRO A 464 25.83 16.84 -6.42
CA PRO A 464 24.73 17.81 -6.38
C PRO A 464 23.37 17.11 -6.43
N GLU A 465 22.42 17.57 -5.61
CA GLU A 465 21.07 16.99 -5.49
C GLU A 465 20.30 16.98 -6.82
N GLU A 466 20.65 17.88 -7.73
CA GLU A 466 20.08 17.98 -9.07
C GLU A 466 20.20 16.67 -9.87
N TYR A 467 21.27 15.90 -9.64
CA TYR A 467 21.47 14.60 -10.30
C TYR A 467 20.54 13.50 -9.74
N LYS A 468 19.92 13.71 -8.57
CA LYS A 468 18.98 12.76 -7.91
C LYS A 468 19.56 11.35 -7.79
N VAL A 469 20.84 11.24 -7.48
CA VAL A 469 21.58 9.99 -7.31
C VAL A 469 21.73 9.70 -5.81
N ARG A 470 21.42 8.47 -5.40
CA ARG A 470 21.57 8.00 -4.03
C ARG A 470 22.37 6.71 -4.00
N GLY A 471 23.19 6.54 -2.96
CA GLY A 471 23.87 5.29 -2.66
C GLY A 471 23.00 4.36 -1.83
N THR A 472 23.17 3.07 -1.99
CA THR A 472 22.52 2.05 -1.15
C THR A 472 23.54 1.03 -0.68
N ILE A 473 23.37 0.54 0.54
CA ILE A 473 24.05 -0.66 1.06
C ILE A 473 22.99 -1.63 1.57
N PHE A 474 23.21 -2.91 1.38
CA PHE A 474 22.22 -3.88 1.76
C PHE A 474 22.79 -5.23 2.17
N LEU A 475 22.02 -5.94 2.96
CA LEU A 475 22.23 -7.31 3.40
C LEU A 475 20.94 -8.09 3.14
N ASP A 476 21.03 -9.18 2.38
CA ASP A 476 19.94 -10.11 2.17
C ASP A 476 20.31 -11.48 2.74
N ALA A 477 19.37 -12.14 3.39
CA ALA A 477 19.52 -13.48 3.93
C ALA A 477 18.25 -14.29 3.69
N GLY A 478 18.37 -15.55 3.25
CA GLY A 478 17.18 -16.33 2.99
C GLY A 478 17.46 -17.76 2.57
N SER A 479 16.37 -18.47 2.35
CA SER A 479 16.38 -19.87 1.88
C SER A 479 15.09 -20.23 1.18
N VAL A 480 15.18 -21.25 0.33
CA VAL A 480 14.07 -22.02 -0.23
C VAL A 480 14.37 -23.48 0.05
N TRP A 481 13.39 -24.23 0.61
CA TRP A 481 13.62 -25.61 1.01
C TRP A 481 12.33 -26.43 1.08
N GLY A 482 12.47 -27.73 1.29
CA GLY A 482 11.38 -28.69 1.45
C GLY A 482 10.76 -29.12 0.12
N LEU A 483 10.66 -30.42 -0.06
CA LEU A 483 9.94 -31.07 -1.13
C LEU A 483 9.12 -32.23 -0.56
N ASP A 484 7.88 -32.35 -0.99
CA ASP A 484 7.01 -33.50 -0.72
C ASP A 484 7.28 -34.67 -1.67
N ASP A 485 7.85 -34.38 -2.83
CA ASP A 485 8.24 -35.37 -3.81
C ASP A 485 9.72 -35.21 -4.19
N ARG A 486 10.54 -36.08 -3.66
CA ARG A 486 11.96 -36.26 -4.04
C ARG A 486 12.14 -37.31 -5.12
N GLY A 487 11.11 -38.12 -5.39
CA GLY A 487 11.21 -39.39 -6.09
C GLY A 487 10.79 -39.37 -7.56
N GLY A 488 10.44 -38.19 -8.11
CA GLY A 488 10.05 -38.05 -9.51
C GLY A 488 11.17 -38.31 -10.52
N THR A 489 12.41 -38.37 -10.09
CA THR A 489 13.57 -38.69 -10.93
C THR A 489 14.00 -40.11 -10.60
N SER A 490 14.08 -40.94 -11.64
CA SER A 490 14.68 -42.27 -11.60
C SER A 490 16.16 -42.18 -11.20
N GLY A 491 16.48 -41.92 -9.98
CA GLY A 491 17.84 -41.70 -9.53
C GLY A 491 17.96 -40.96 -8.20
N VAL A 492 16.87 -40.42 -7.66
CA VAL A 492 16.87 -39.69 -6.38
C VAL A 492 17.21 -40.60 -5.22
N ASN A 493 16.93 -41.90 -5.33
CA ASN A 493 17.32 -42.92 -4.35
C ASN A 493 18.70 -43.54 -4.59
N GLN A 494 19.49 -42.98 -5.53
CA GLN A 494 20.85 -43.44 -5.75
C GLN A 494 21.80 -42.86 -4.70
N PRO A 495 22.86 -43.61 -4.29
CA PRO A 495 23.86 -43.11 -3.36
C PRO A 495 24.51 -41.83 -3.91
N GLY A 496 24.34 -40.71 -3.21
CA GLY A 496 24.88 -39.42 -3.60
C GLY A 496 23.89 -38.24 -3.57
N GLY A 497 22.63 -38.50 -3.31
CA GLY A 497 21.61 -37.47 -3.02
C GLY A 497 21.59 -36.32 -4.02
N LEU A 498 20.96 -36.51 -5.18
CA LEU A 498 21.01 -35.54 -6.28
C LEU A 498 20.06 -34.34 -6.09
N VAL A 499 19.14 -34.41 -5.13
CA VAL A 499 18.26 -33.31 -4.72
C VAL A 499 18.47 -33.03 -3.25
N ASP A 500 18.92 -31.79 -2.94
CA ASP A 500 19.07 -31.29 -1.57
C ASP A 500 17.92 -30.34 -1.28
N ASP A 501 16.98 -30.76 -0.44
CA ASP A 501 15.80 -30.00 -0.05
C ASP A 501 15.84 -29.53 1.40
N LYS A 502 17.00 -29.64 2.07
CA LYS A 502 17.18 -29.18 3.45
C LYS A 502 17.25 -27.66 3.53
N PHE A 503 16.97 -27.14 4.71
CA PHE A 503 17.18 -25.75 5.00
C PHE A 503 18.68 -25.41 4.99
N HIS A 504 19.06 -24.47 4.14
CA HIS A 504 20.41 -23.90 4.11
C HIS A 504 20.28 -22.38 4.00
N LEU A 505 20.78 -21.67 4.99
CA LEU A 505 20.80 -20.22 4.94
C LEU A 505 21.81 -19.74 3.89
N ARG A 506 21.36 -18.87 2.99
CA ARG A 506 22.20 -18.09 2.07
C ARG A 506 22.23 -16.66 2.53
N SER A 507 23.31 -15.95 2.26
CA SER A 507 23.40 -14.53 2.56
C SER A 507 24.26 -13.80 1.54
N THR A 508 23.88 -12.56 1.28
CA THR A 508 24.58 -11.66 0.36
C THR A 508 24.71 -10.28 0.99
N VAL A 509 25.78 -9.59 0.63
CA VAL A 509 25.99 -8.18 0.91
C VAL A 509 26.18 -7.46 -0.41
N GLY A 510 25.77 -6.22 -0.47
CA GLY A 510 25.96 -5.43 -1.67
C GLY A 510 25.89 -3.94 -1.42
N ALA A 511 26.35 -3.22 -2.43
CA ALA A 511 26.22 -1.78 -2.55
C ALA A 511 25.56 -1.47 -3.90
N GLY A 512 24.78 -0.44 -3.94
CA GLY A 512 24.04 -0.06 -5.14
C GLY A 512 24.01 1.45 -5.34
N LEU A 513 23.56 1.80 -6.53
CA LEU A 513 23.35 3.17 -6.95
C LEU A 513 21.94 3.28 -7.51
N MET A 514 21.17 4.19 -6.95
CA MET A 514 19.83 4.52 -7.43
C MET A 514 19.85 5.91 -8.05
N TRP A 515 19.53 5.97 -9.32
CA TRP A 515 19.48 7.22 -10.07
C TRP A 515 18.05 7.47 -10.56
N ARG A 516 17.44 8.55 -10.09
CA ARG A 516 16.10 8.97 -10.51
C ARG A 516 16.22 9.85 -11.76
N THR A 517 16.02 9.24 -12.92
CA THR A 517 16.08 9.94 -14.21
C THR A 517 14.68 10.36 -14.67
N PRO A 518 14.55 11.27 -15.65
CA PRO A 518 13.26 11.60 -16.26
C PRO A 518 12.55 10.41 -16.90
N ILE A 519 13.30 9.41 -17.37
CA ILE A 519 12.75 8.19 -17.97
C ILE A 519 12.44 7.11 -16.93
N GLY A 520 12.63 7.38 -15.64
CA GLY A 520 12.36 6.44 -14.53
C GLY A 520 13.60 6.15 -13.69
N PRO A 521 13.42 5.46 -12.55
CA PRO A 521 14.51 5.08 -11.68
C PRO A 521 15.36 3.98 -12.30
N LEU A 522 16.67 4.24 -12.36
CA LEU A 522 17.70 3.27 -12.70
C LEU A 522 18.32 2.75 -11.39
N ARG A 523 18.52 1.46 -11.31
CA ARG A 523 19.16 0.84 -10.16
C ARG A 523 20.28 -0.10 -10.62
N PHE A 524 21.45 0.08 -10.02
CA PHE A 524 22.66 -0.73 -10.23
C PHE A 524 23.04 -1.34 -8.89
N ASP A 525 23.00 -2.66 -8.76
CA ASP A 525 23.38 -3.38 -7.55
C ASP A 525 24.63 -4.24 -7.81
N PHE A 526 25.65 -4.03 -7.01
CA PHE A 526 26.86 -4.86 -6.97
C PHE A 526 26.79 -5.73 -5.73
N THR A 527 26.88 -7.04 -5.91
CA THR A 527 26.57 -8.02 -4.88
C THR A 527 27.68 -9.06 -4.73
N LYS A 528 27.83 -9.54 -3.50
CA LYS A 528 28.71 -10.66 -3.18
C LYS A 528 27.94 -11.65 -2.30
N ALA A 529 27.79 -12.88 -2.80
CA ALA A 529 27.27 -13.97 -1.98
C ALA A 529 28.30 -14.35 -0.91
N ILE A 530 27.93 -14.16 0.36
CA ILE A 530 28.77 -14.50 1.52
C ILE A 530 28.62 -16.00 1.83
N LYS A 531 27.37 -16.47 1.89
CA LYS A 531 27.05 -17.87 2.16
C LYS A 531 26.23 -18.44 1.02
N LYS A 532 26.75 -19.46 0.37
CA LYS A 532 26.15 -20.16 -0.77
C LYS A 532 26.53 -21.61 -0.78
N LEU A 533 25.80 -22.43 -1.51
CA LEU A 533 26.16 -23.82 -1.80
C LEU A 533 26.82 -23.93 -3.19
N SER A 534 27.48 -25.05 -3.45
CA SER A 534 28.20 -25.27 -4.71
C SER A 534 27.31 -25.26 -5.95
N TYR A 535 26.05 -25.60 -5.81
CA TYR A 535 25.06 -25.65 -6.89
C TYR A 535 24.20 -24.38 -7.01
N ASP A 536 24.35 -23.43 -6.10
CA ASP A 536 23.66 -22.14 -6.20
C ASP A 536 24.21 -21.34 -7.40
N LYS A 537 23.37 -20.47 -7.98
CA LYS A 537 23.72 -19.64 -9.13
C LYS A 537 23.88 -18.17 -8.68
N PRO A 538 25.09 -17.77 -8.26
CA PRO A 538 25.33 -16.39 -7.85
C PRO A 538 25.28 -15.43 -9.03
N GLU A 539 24.95 -14.18 -8.75
CA GLU A 539 24.96 -13.04 -9.67
C GLU A 539 25.58 -11.85 -8.97
N SER A 540 26.69 -11.33 -9.51
CA SER A 540 27.45 -10.26 -8.86
C SER A 540 26.96 -8.85 -9.24
N PHE A 541 26.22 -8.73 -10.32
CA PHE A 541 25.71 -7.46 -10.82
C PHE A 541 24.27 -7.60 -11.25
N ASN A 542 23.43 -6.66 -10.84
CA ASN A 542 22.05 -6.56 -11.27
C ASN A 542 21.75 -5.13 -11.70
N PHE A 543 21.12 -4.99 -12.86
CA PHE A 543 20.61 -3.73 -13.39
C PHE A 543 19.10 -3.81 -13.54
N SER A 544 18.41 -2.76 -13.14
CA SER A 544 16.98 -2.66 -13.38
C SER A 544 16.57 -1.23 -13.69
N ILE A 545 15.61 -1.11 -14.60
CA ILE A 545 14.92 0.13 -14.93
C ILE A 545 13.41 -0.14 -14.90
N SER A 546 12.65 0.80 -14.40
CA SER A 546 11.19 0.76 -14.48
C SER A 546 10.70 2.17 -14.74
N SER A 547 10.25 2.45 -15.94
CA SER A 547 9.65 3.72 -16.31
C SER A 547 8.14 3.55 -16.47
N LYS A 548 7.38 4.58 -16.08
CA LYS A 548 5.95 4.71 -16.36
C LYS A 548 5.73 6.15 -16.84
N PHE A 549 5.26 6.31 -18.03
CA PHE A 549 4.88 7.57 -18.65
C PHE A 549 3.37 7.70 -18.68
#